data_55d3ea2f52d5225bf686ee14e60c37d4
#
_entry.id   55d3ea2f52d5225bf686ee14e60c37d4
#
_cell.length_a   1.000
_cell.length_b   1.000
_cell.length_c   1.000
_cell.angle_alpha   90.00
_cell.angle_beta   90.00
_cell.angle_gamma   90.00
#
_symmetry.space_group_name_H-M   'P 1'
#
loop_
_entity.id
_entity.type
_entity.pdbx_description
1 polymer ?
#
loop_
_entity_poly.entity_id
_entity_poly.type
_entity_poly.pdbx_seq_one_letter_code
_entity_poly.pdbx_strand_id
1 'polypeptide(L)'
;MSDLKKVSRALISVSDKNGIVDFARALNALGVELLSTGGTFRLLQENNIDVTEVSDYTGFPEMMDGRVKTLHPKVHGGILGRRGTDDAVMAEHSIKPIDMVIVNLYPFAATVADPDCTLPNAIENIDIGGPTMVRSAAKNHKDVAIVVNSGDYATVLEEMQANEGQLDYNTRYALMVKAFEHTAGYDGMIANHFGARDTDNTARDFSDTFNVQYFKTQEMRYGENPHQKAAFYTEANPTEASVATAKQLQGKELSFNNIADTDAALECVKQFDQPACVIVKHANPCGVSVAADIGTAYDLAFATDPESAFGGIIAFNRELDAKTAEAICAKQFVEVIIAPSVSADALAVVAAKKNVRLLECGTWGDQRPQDFDYKRVNGGLLIQDRDNGMITAQDLKVVSKRVPTASEMTDMLFAWKVAKMVKSNAIIYAKNNQTVGVGAGQMSRINSARIAGIKAEHAGLEVVGAVMASDAFFPFRDGIDNAGQAGISCIIQPGGSMRDDEVIAAANEHGMAMVFTGMRHFRH
;
A
#
# COMPACT_ATOMS: atom_id res chain seq x y z
N MET A 1 -40.86 -7.90 -7.15
CA MET A 1 -40.82 -7.49 -8.59
C MET A 1 -39.55 -6.66 -8.76
N SER A 2 -38.68 -7.02 -9.70
CA SER A 2 -37.49 -6.22 -10.01
C SER A 2 -37.97 -4.85 -10.52
N ASP A 3 -37.50 -3.76 -9.91
CA ASP A 3 -37.77 -2.39 -10.35
C ASP A 3 -36.86 -2.08 -11.56
N LEU A 4 -37.22 -2.66 -12.73
CA LEU A 4 -36.52 -2.47 -13.98
C LEU A 4 -36.83 -1.09 -14.57
N LYS A 5 -35.81 -0.36 -15.02
CA LYS A 5 -35.93 0.94 -15.67
C LYS A 5 -35.32 0.90 -17.06
N LYS A 6 -36.11 1.30 -18.04
CA LYS A 6 -35.69 1.42 -19.45
C LYS A 6 -34.71 2.58 -19.61
N VAL A 7 -33.61 2.28 -20.29
CA VAL A 7 -32.68 3.32 -20.76
C VAL A 7 -33.04 3.71 -22.19
N SER A 8 -33.57 4.89 -22.37
CA SER A 8 -33.97 5.43 -23.67
C SER A 8 -33.01 6.51 -24.17
N ARG A 9 -32.35 7.22 -23.25
CA ARG A 9 -31.36 8.26 -23.59
C ARG A 9 -30.17 8.19 -22.62
N ALA A 10 -28.96 8.27 -23.17
CA ALA A 10 -27.72 8.29 -22.43
C ALA A 10 -26.89 9.54 -22.77
N LEU A 11 -26.26 10.13 -21.75
CA LEU A 11 -25.28 11.21 -21.88
C LEU A 11 -23.87 10.66 -21.64
N ILE A 12 -22.97 10.80 -22.62
CA ILE A 12 -21.60 10.30 -22.58
C ILE A 12 -20.62 11.47 -22.61
N SER A 13 -19.81 11.59 -21.55
CA SER A 13 -18.73 12.57 -21.46
C SER A 13 -17.57 11.99 -20.68
N VAL A 14 -16.61 11.38 -21.36
CA VAL A 14 -15.50 10.66 -20.74
C VAL A 14 -14.15 11.27 -21.10
N SER A 15 -13.25 11.37 -20.15
CA SER A 15 -11.85 11.74 -20.34
C SER A 15 -11.05 10.52 -20.81
N ASP A 16 -11.09 9.41 -20.07
CA ASP A 16 -10.60 8.12 -20.53
C ASP A 16 -11.56 7.50 -21.55
N LYS A 17 -11.06 7.25 -22.76
CA LYS A 17 -11.81 6.73 -23.91
C LYS A 17 -11.84 5.20 -24.03
N ASN A 18 -11.21 4.48 -23.10
CA ASN A 18 -11.12 3.02 -23.15
C ASN A 18 -12.50 2.37 -23.20
N GLY A 19 -12.74 1.55 -24.24
CA GLY A 19 -13.97 0.79 -24.43
C GLY A 19 -15.23 1.59 -24.77
N ILE A 20 -15.17 2.95 -24.81
CA ILE A 20 -16.37 3.78 -24.98
C ILE A 20 -17.02 3.64 -26.35
N VAL A 21 -16.25 3.41 -27.41
CA VAL A 21 -16.77 3.27 -28.78
C VAL A 21 -17.65 2.02 -28.88
N ASP A 22 -17.18 0.90 -28.38
CA ASP A 22 -17.92 -0.37 -28.41
C ASP A 22 -19.14 -0.32 -27.50
N PHE A 23 -19.00 0.30 -26.32
CA PHE A 23 -20.11 0.52 -25.40
C PHE A 23 -21.20 1.38 -26.01
N ALA A 24 -20.85 2.52 -26.61
CA ALA A 24 -21.79 3.42 -27.27
C ALA A 24 -22.47 2.77 -28.46
N ARG A 25 -21.74 1.98 -29.26
CA ARG A 25 -22.30 1.21 -30.40
C ARG A 25 -23.34 0.19 -29.91
N ALA A 26 -23.06 -0.50 -28.83
CA ALA A 26 -23.99 -1.45 -28.24
C ALA A 26 -25.24 -0.77 -27.66
N LEU A 27 -25.11 0.38 -27.02
CA LEU A 27 -26.26 1.19 -26.55
C LEU A 27 -27.13 1.62 -27.73
N ASN A 28 -26.52 2.11 -28.81
CA ASN A 28 -27.23 2.53 -30.02
C ASN A 28 -27.99 1.36 -30.67
N ALA A 29 -27.38 0.16 -30.70
CA ALA A 29 -28.03 -1.06 -31.18
C ALA A 29 -29.25 -1.48 -30.33
N LEU A 30 -29.26 -1.13 -29.03
CA LEU A 30 -30.41 -1.30 -28.14
C LEU A 30 -31.45 -0.19 -28.26
N GLY A 31 -31.28 0.76 -29.18
CA GLY A 31 -32.18 1.86 -29.44
C GLY A 31 -32.05 3.03 -28.45
N VAL A 32 -30.92 3.15 -27.76
CA VAL A 32 -30.62 4.26 -26.86
C VAL A 32 -30.17 5.48 -27.65
N GLU A 33 -30.85 6.62 -27.49
CA GLU A 33 -30.40 7.92 -28.03
C GLU A 33 -29.16 8.40 -27.26
N LEU A 34 -28.11 8.76 -27.98
CA LEU A 34 -26.86 9.20 -27.37
C LEU A 34 -26.68 10.71 -27.45
N LEU A 35 -26.35 11.31 -26.30
CA LEU A 35 -25.89 12.69 -26.20
C LEU A 35 -24.42 12.68 -25.85
N SER A 36 -23.61 13.58 -26.41
CA SER A 36 -22.20 13.69 -26.06
C SER A 36 -21.68 15.12 -26.28
N THR A 37 -20.47 15.38 -25.81
CA THR A 37 -19.83 16.70 -25.93
C THR A 37 -18.35 16.57 -26.23
N GLY A 38 -17.79 17.60 -26.89
CA GLY A 38 -16.36 17.79 -27.06
C GLY A 38 -15.65 16.63 -27.76
N GLY A 39 -14.52 16.19 -27.18
CA GLY A 39 -13.68 15.11 -27.74
C GLY A 39 -14.38 13.74 -27.77
N THR A 40 -15.31 13.48 -26.85
CA THR A 40 -16.10 12.23 -26.87
C THR A 40 -17.09 12.22 -28.02
N PHE A 41 -17.78 13.33 -28.25
CA PHE A 41 -18.69 13.48 -29.39
C PHE A 41 -17.98 13.23 -30.73
N ARG A 42 -16.82 13.89 -30.94
CA ARG A 42 -16.03 13.71 -32.19
C ARG A 42 -15.60 12.25 -32.39
N LEU A 43 -15.10 11.60 -31.33
CA LEU A 43 -14.70 10.20 -31.37
C LEU A 43 -15.85 9.27 -31.79
N LEU A 44 -17.04 9.46 -31.22
CA LEU A 44 -18.21 8.64 -31.54
C LEU A 44 -18.68 8.89 -32.99
N GLN A 45 -18.69 10.12 -33.43
CA GLN A 45 -19.06 10.52 -34.81
C GLN A 45 -18.08 9.95 -35.86
N GLU A 46 -16.77 10.02 -35.60
CA GLU A 46 -15.72 9.44 -36.45
C GLU A 46 -15.84 7.91 -36.58
N ASN A 47 -16.44 7.25 -35.57
CA ASN A 47 -16.72 5.81 -35.59
C ASN A 47 -18.12 5.45 -36.09
N ASN A 48 -18.82 6.41 -36.79
CA ASN A 48 -20.14 6.25 -37.36
C ASN A 48 -21.21 5.83 -36.35
N ILE A 49 -21.15 6.34 -35.13
CA ILE A 49 -22.16 6.13 -34.10
C ILE A 49 -23.10 7.35 -34.12
N ASP A 50 -24.42 7.09 -34.16
CA ASP A 50 -25.43 8.13 -34.12
C ASP A 50 -25.44 8.78 -32.73
N VAL A 51 -25.09 10.08 -32.69
CA VAL A 51 -24.91 10.83 -31.46
C VAL A 51 -25.22 12.31 -31.66
N THR A 52 -25.98 12.91 -30.77
CA THR A 52 -26.32 14.32 -30.79
C THR A 52 -25.37 15.11 -29.90
N GLU A 53 -24.87 16.26 -30.37
CA GLU A 53 -24.07 17.14 -29.55
C GLU A 53 -24.91 17.83 -28.48
N VAL A 54 -24.38 17.99 -27.27
CA VAL A 54 -25.09 18.62 -26.14
C VAL A 54 -25.49 20.05 -26.46
N SER A 55 -24.69 20.80 -27.23
CA SER A 55 -25.04 22.16 -27.71
C SER A 55 -26.30 22.18 -28.56
N ASP A 56 -26.47 21.21 -29.46
CA ASP A 56 -27.67 21.09 -30.31
C ASP A 56 -28.89 20.67 -29.46
N TYR A 57 -28.68 19.72 -28.52
CA TYR A 57 -29.74 19.29 -27.60
C TYR A 57 -30.24 20.41 -26.68
N THR A 58 -29.33 21.24 -26.15
CA THR A 58 -29.69 22.36 -25.28
C THR A 58 -30.16 23.58 -26.03
N GLY A 59 -29.69 23.76 -27.28
CA GLY A 59 -29.80 24.99 -28.04
C GLY A 59 -28.92 26.13 -27.52
N PHE A 60 -27.86 25.77 -26.76
CA PHE A 60 -26.95 26.71 -26.12
C PHE A 60 -25.48 26.35 -26.43
N PRO A 61 -24.70 27.32 -26.96
CA PRO A 61 -23.32 27.04 -27.36
C PRO A 61 -22.41 26.75 -26.14
N GLU A 62 -21.34 25.98 -26.39
CA GLU A 62 -20.21 25.89 -25.49
C GLU A 62 -19.54 27.25 -25.31
N MET A 63 -19.19 27.63 -24.07
CA MET A 63 -18.61 28.91 -23.73
C MET A 63 -17.40 28.81 -22.83
N MET A 64 -16.62 29.91 -22.76
CA MET A 64 -15.48 30.05 -21.82
C MET A 64 -14.47 28.91 -21.96
N ASP A 65 -14.02 28.67 -23.20
CA ASP A 65 -13.06 27.62 -23.56
C ASP A 65 -13.47 26.22 -23.06
N GLY A 66 -14.81 25.97 -23.06
CA GLY A 66 -15.34 24.66 -22.65
C GLY A 66 -15.68 24.52 -21.19
N ARG A 67 -15.45 25.50 -20.35
CA ARG A 67 -15.82 25.44 -18.92
C ARG A 67 -17.33 25.33 -18.69
N VAL A 68 -18.15 25.84 -19.64
CA VAL A 68 -19.60 25.74 -19.59
C VAL A 68 -20.11 25.01 -20.84
N LYS A 69 -20.45 23.73 -20.68
CA LYS A 69 -21.01 22.86 -21.73
C LYS A 69 -22.27 22.16 -21.25
N THR A 70 -22.12 21.42 -20.13
CA THR A 70 -23.17 20.54 -19.57
C THR A 70 -23.91 21.17 -18.40
N LEU A 71 -23.43 22.30 -17.87
CA LEU A 71 -24.09 23.05 -16.79
C LEU A 71 -25.30 23.79 -17.31
N HIS A 72 -26.33 23.06 -17.71
CA HIS A 72 -27.53 23.61 -18.34
C HIS A 72 -28.81 22.99 -17.75
N PRO A 73 -29.91 23.74 -17.53
CA PRO A 73 -31.14 23.21 -16.95
C PRO A 73 -31.73 22.02 -17.72
N LYS A 74 -31.64 21.99 -19.06
CA LYS A 74 -32.11 20.85 -19.85
C LYS A 74 -31.31 19.55 -19.55
N VAL A 75 -30.01 19.66 -19.32
CA VAL A 75 -29.18 18.51 -18.97
C VAL A 75 -29.50 18.06 -17.55
N HIS A 76 -29.33 18.93 -16.57
CA HIS A 76 -29.54 18.58 -15.17
C HIS A 76 -30.99 18.29 -14.81
N GLY A 77 -31.93 18.96 -15.44
CA GLY A 77 -33.37 18.65 -15.33
C GLY A 77 -33.69 17.26 -15.89
N GLY A 78 -33.07 16.91 -17.05
CA GLY A 78 -33.22 15.57 -17.65
C GLY A 78 -32.70 14.46 -16.75
N ILE A 79 -31.59 14.72 -16.04
CA ILE A 79 -30.98 13.77 -15.07
C ILE A 79 -31.77 13.75 -13.74
N LEU A 80 -32.07 14.89 -13.14
CA LEU A 80 -32.62 15.02 -11.79
C LEU A 80 -34.14 14.86 -11.71
N GLY A 81 -34.87 15.04 -12.82
CA GLY A 81 -36.34 14.95 -12.86
C GLY A 81 -36.82 13.57 -12.36
N ARG A 82 -37.68 13.56 -11.35
CA ARG A 82 -38.28 12.33 -10.78
C ARG A 82 -39.39 11.86 -11.69
N ARG A 83 -39.21 10.68 -12.28
CA ARG A 83 -40.18 10.11 -13.24
C ARG A 83 -41.53 9.89 -12.55
N GLY A 84 -42.62 10.35 -13.17
CA GLY A 84 -43.96 10.31 -12.61
C GLY A 84 -44.30 11.43 -11.61
N THR A 85 -43.32 12.23 -11.18
CA THR A 85 -43.53 13.33 -10.22
C THR A 85 -43.31 14.70 -10.89
N ASP A 86 -42.21 14.85 -11.64
CA ASP A 86 -41.77 16.11 -12.20
C ASP A 86 -42.10 16.23 -13.71
N ASP A 87 -42.81 15.24 -14.28
CA ASP A 87 -43.07 15.12 -15.71
C ASP A 87 -43.76 16.37 -16.29
N ALA A 88 -44.70 16.97 -15.55
CA ALA A 88 -45.41 18.18 -15.99
C ALA A 88 -44.46 19.39 -16.15
N VAL A 89 -43.58 19.61 -15.17
CA VAL A 89 -42.57 20.69 -15.21
C VAL A 89 -41.53 20.43 -16.30
N MET A 90 -41.11 19.19 -16.45
CA MET A 90 -40.18 18.82 -17.52
C MET A 90 -40.77 19.06 -18.89
N ALA A 91 -42.05 18.73 -19.10
CA ALA A 91 -42.76 18.97 -20.34
C ALA A 91 -42.92 20.48 -20.63
N GLU A 92 -43.30 21.27 -19.62
CA GLU A 92 -43.42 22.74 -19.72
C GLU A 92 -42.13 23.39 -20.23
N HIS A 93 -40.98 22.93 -19.75
CA HIS A 93 -39.67 23.45 -20.12
C HIS A 93 -38.99 22.68 -21.26
N SER A 94 -39.69 21.77 -21.94
CA SER A 94 -39.11 20.93 -23.01
C SER A 94 -37.88 20.15 -22.59
N ILE A 95 -37.85 19.66 -21.32
CA ILE A 95 -36.78 18.84 -20.76
C ILE A 95 -37.13 17.38 -21.03
N LYS A 96 -36.27 16.71 -21.80
CA LYS A 96 -36.41 15.27 -22.05
C LYS A 96 -35.63 14.49 -21.00
N PRO A 97 -36.12 13.32 -20.50
CA PRO A 97 -35.39 12.47 -19.57
C PRO A 97 -34.06 12.00 -20.12
N ILE A 98 -33.04 11.94 -19.24
CA ILE A 98 -31.76 11.28 -19.46
C ILE A 98 -31.69 10.12 -18.46
N ASP A 99 -31.61 8.89 -18.94
CA ASP A 99 -31.81 7.68 -18.14
C ASP A 99 -30.49 7.02 -17.77
N MET A 100 -29.41 7.39 -18.48
CA MET A 100 -28.05 6.93 -18.18
C MET A 100 -27.05 8.06 -18.37
N VAL A 101 -26.08 8.14 -17.48
CA VAL A 101 -24.94 9.07 -17.56
C VAL A 101 -23.66 8.28 -17.50
N ILE A 102 -22.77 8.46 -18.49
CA ILE A 102 -21.47 7.81 -18.57
C ILE A 102 -20.41 8.91 -18.52
N VAL A 103 -19.77 9.06 -17.37
CA VAL A 103 -18.83 10.15 -17.11
C VAL A 103 -17.68 9.66 -16.24
N ASN A 104 -16.46 9.76 -16.74
CA ASN A 104 -15.27 9.76 -15.93
C ASN A 104 -14.63 11.15 -15.93
N LEU A 105 -13.89 11.47 -14.86
CA LEU A 105 -13.41 12.82 -14.61
C LEU A 105 -12.06 13.07 -15.29
N TYR A 106 -11.63 14.33 -15.35
CA TYR A 106 -10.29 14.68 -15.82
C TYR A 106 -9.23 14.00 -14.97
N PRO A 107 -8.09 13.57 -15.57
CA PRO A 107 -7.06 12.78 -14.88
C PRO A 107 -6.17 13.68 -13.99
N PHE A 108 -6.76 14.32 -12.98
CA PHE A 108 -6.07 15.25 -12.08
C PHE A 108 -4.80 14.63 -11.46
N ALA A 109 -4.86 13.36 -11.02
CA ALA A 109 -3.70 12.67 -10.47
C ALA A 109 -2.53 12.59 -11.45
N ALA A 110 -2.80 12.24 -12.71
CA ALA A 110 -1.77 12.15 -13.74
C ALA A 110 -1.21 13.54 -14.08
N THR A 111 -2.06 14.57 -14.08
CA THR A 111 -1.65 15.95 -14.33
C THR A 111 -0.67 16.44 -13.26
N VAL A 112 -0.99 16.26 -11.98
CA VAL A 112 -0.16 16.75 -10.87
C VAL A 112 1.06 15.85 -10.58
N ALA A 113 1.10 14.64 -11.11
CA ALA A 113 2.26 13.75 -11.05
C ALA A 113 3.35 14.13 -12.07
N ASP A 114 3.01 14.95 -13.08
CA ASP A 114 3.99 15.47 -14.02
C ASP A 114 4.91 16.50 -13.30
N PRO A 115 6.23 16.29 -13.28
CA PRO A 115 7.18 17.23 -12.65
C PRO A 115 7.11 18.65 -13.21
N ASP A 116 6.67 18.80 -14.47
CA ASP A 116 6.54 20.09 -15.15
C ASP A 116 5.16 20.73 -14.96
N CYS A 117 4.28 20.13 -14.15
CA CYS A 117 2.95 20.66 -13.88
C CYS A 117 3.01 21.97 -13.10
N THR A 118 2.51 23.03 -13.73
CA THR A 118 2.39 24.35 -13.08
C THR A 118 1.08 24.46 -12.29
N LEU A 119 1.06 25.37 -11.30
CA LEU A 119 -0.17 25.65 -10.54
C LEU A 119 -1.38 26.02 -11.45
N PRO A 120 -1.25 26.87 -12.48
CA PRO A 120 -2.35 27.10 -13.42
C PRO A 120 -2.80 25.84 -14.14
N ASN A 121 -1.87 24.95 -14.54
CA ASN A 121 -2.23 23.69 -15.19
C ASN A 121 -2.99 22.77 -14.25
N ALA A 122 -2.58 22.64 -13.00
CA ALA A 122 -3.28 21.86 -12.00
C ALA A 122 -4.71 22.39 -11.79
N ILE A 123 -4.89 23.72 -11.69
CA ILE A 123 -6.20 24.35 -11.52
C ILE A 123 -7.09 24.13 -12.75
N GLU A 124 -6.56 24.26 -13.96
CA GLU A 124 -7.34 24.08 -15.19
C GLU A 124 -7.80 22.63 -15.39
N ASN A 125 -7.12 21.67 -14.81
CA ASN A 125 -7.50 20.25 -14.84
C ASN A 125 -8.48 19.84 -13.71
N ILE A 126 -9.04 20.78 -12.97
CA ILE A 126 -10.16 20.52 -12.06
C ILE A 126 -11.45 20.45 -12.87
N ASP A 127 -12.06 19.26 -12.91
CA ASP A 127 -13.33 19.03 -13.60
C ASP A 127 -14.50 19.58 -12.78
N ILE A 128 -15.32 20.41 -13.37
CA ILE A 128 -16.54 20.99 -12.76
C ILE A 128 -17.79 20.28 -13.28
N GLY A 129 -17.91 20.15 -14.60
CA GLY A 129 -19.09 19.60 -15.26
C GLY A 129 -19.29 18.11 -14.98
N GLY A 130 -18.20 17.34 -15.01
CA GLY A 130 -18.22 15.91 -14.75
C GLY A 130 -18.76 15.56 -13.36
N PRO A 131 -18.17 16.05 -12.26
CA PRO A 131 -18.67 15.80 -10.92
C PRO A 131 -20.12 16.21 -10.71
N THR A 132 -20.54 17.32 -11.33
CA THR A 132 -21.92 17.81 -11.22
C THR A 132 -22.91 16.82 -11.86
N MET A 133 -22.61 16.29 -13.04
CA MET A 133 -23.44 15.27 -13.71
C MET A 133 -23.43 13.96 -12.94
N VAL A 134 -22.26 13.50 -12.48
CA VAL A 134 -22.10 12.26 -11.70
C VAL A 134 -22.96 12.32 -10.44
N ARG A 135 -22.85 13.39 -9.65
CA ARG A 135 -23.61 13.56 -8.40
C ARG A 135 -25.12 13.70 -8.65
N SER A 136 -25.51 14.36 -9.75
CA SER A 136 -26.93 14.50 -10.13
C SER A 136 -27.55 13.14 -10.47
N ALA A 137 -26.89 12.35 -11.31
CA ALA A 137 -27.34 11.00 -11.68
C ALA A 137 -27.35 10.05 -10.47
N ALA A 138 -26.28 10.07 -9.67
CA ALA A 138 -26.20 9.28 -8.44
C ALA A 138 -27.33 9.60 -7.45
N LYS A 139 -27.67 10.88 -7.26
CA LYS A 139 -28.79 11.31 -6.42
C LYS A 139 -30.12 10.76 -6.94
N ASN A 140 -30.31 10.66 -8.25
CA ASN A 140 -31.53 10.17 -8.89
C ASN A 140 -31.42 8.69 -9.35
N HIS A 141 -30.58 7.88 -8.71
CA HIS A 141 -30.33 6.47 -9.08
C HIS A 141 -31.59 5.60 -9.12
N LYS A 142 -32.67 6.03 -8.49
CA LYS A 142 -33.97 5.36 -8.61
C LYS A 142 -34.44 5.28 -10.08
N ASP A 143 -34.15 6.31 -10.86
CA ASP A 143 -34.60 6.46 -12.24
C ASP A 143 -33.44 6.51 -13.26
N VAL A 144 -32.18 6.77 -12.83
CA VAL A 144 -31.02 7.03 -13.69
C VAL A 144 -29.85 6.13 -13.32
N ALA A 145 -29.22 5.52 -14.31
CA ALA A 145 -27.95 4.80 -14.13
C ALA A 145 -26.77 5.76 -14.30
N ILE A 146 -25.72 5.62 -13.47
CA ILE A 146 -24.48 6.38 -13.58
C ILE A 146 -23.28 5.44 -13.68
N VAL A 147 -22.51 5.53 -14.77
CA VAL A 147 -21.33 4.71 -15.00
C VAL A 147 -20.09 5.60 -15.00
N VAL A 148 -19.20 5.40 -14.08
CA VAL A 148 -17.97 6.20 -13.90
C VAL A 148 -16.69 5.46 -14.26
N ASN A 149 -16.78 4.15 -14.51
CA ASN A 149 -15.63 3.28 -14.77
C ASN A 149 -15.89 2.38 -15.98
N SER A 150 -14.94 2.32 -16.91
CA SER A 150 -15.01 1.44 -18.10
C SER A 150 -15.10 -0.05 -17.75
N GLY A 151 -14.61 -0.46 -16.58
CA GLY A 151 -14.72 -1.83 -16.08
C GLY A 151 -16.17 -2.30 -15.85
N ASP A 152 -17.14 -1.36 -15.74
CA ASP A 152 -18.56 -1.69 -15.56
C ASP A 152 -19.31 -1.85 -16.88
N TYR A 153 -18.74 -1.48 -18.04
CA TYR A 153 -19.42 -1.48 -19.33
C TYR A 153 -19.97 -2.85 -19.72
N ALA A 154 -19.16 -3.90 -19.55
CA ALA A 154 -19.58 -5.26 -19.91
C ALA A 154 -20.77 -5.72 -19.07
N THR A 155 -20.72 -5.58 -17.75
CA THR A 155 -21.80 -5.98 -16.83
C THR A 155 -23.09 -5.22 -17.10
N VAL A 156 -22.99 -3.91 -17.35
CA VAL A 156 -24.15 -3.07 -17.68
C VAL A 156 -24.78 -3.52 -19.00
N LEU A 157 -23.97 -3.79 -20.04
CA LEU A 157 -24.47 -4.24 -21.33
C LEU A 157 -25.11 -5.63 -21.26
N GLU A 158 -24.48 -6.57 -20.56
CA GLU A 158 -25.03 -7.92 -20.35
C GLU A 158 -26.43 -7.86 -19.71
N GLU A 159 -26.59 -7.03 -18.68
CA GLU A 159 -27.88 -6.88 -18.03
C GLU A 159 -28.91 -6.20 -18.94
N MET A 160 -28.51 -5.12 -19.67
CA MET A 160 -29.41 -4.42 -20.60
C MET A 160 -29.85 -5.35 -21.75
N GLN A 161 -28.95 -6.19 -22.28
CA GLN A 161 -29.27 -7.17 -23.31
C GLN A 161 -30.25 -8.23 -22.82
N ALA A 162 -30.04 -8.72 -21.58
CA ALA A 162 -30.92 -9.71 -20.97
C ALA A 162 -32.32 -9.16 -20.64
N ASN A 163 -32.45 -7.85 -20.42
CA ASN A 163 -33.68 -7.19 -19.97
C ASN A 163 -34.22 -6.17 -20.98
N GLU A 164 -34.02 -6.35 -22.28
CA GLU A 164 -34.57 -5.49 -23.33
C GLU A 164 -34.23 -3.98 -23.16
N GLY A 165 -33.00 -3.69 -22.76
CA GLY A 165 -32.46 -2.34 -22.54
C GLY A 165 -32.86 -1.73 -21.19
N GLN A 166 -33.14 -2.57 -20.19
CA GLN A 166 -33.50 -2.13 -18.84
C GLN A 166 -32.41 -2.55 -17.84
N LEU A 167 -32.30 -1.77 -16.76
CA LEU A 167 -31.44 -2.06 -15.61
C LEU A 167 -32.28 -2.18 -14.33
N ASP A 168 -31.89 -3.10 -13.45
CA ASP A 168 -32.58 -3.27 -12.18
C ASP A 168 -32.13 -2.22 -11.13
N TYR A 169 -32.87 -2.16 -10.02
CA TYR A 169 -32.58 -1.21 -8.94
C TYR A 169 -31.23 -1.52 -8.25
N ASN A 170 -30.86 -2.79 -8.08
CA ASN A 170 -29.63 -3.15 -7.38
C ASN A 170 -28.41 -2.72 -8.16
N THR A 171 -28.41 -2.90 -9.48
CA THR A 171 -27.37 -2.41 -10.37
C THR A 171 -27.26 -0.89 -10.32
N ARG A 172 -28.38 -0.16 -10.45
CA ARG A 172 -28.37 1.30 -10.34
C ARG A 172 -27.89 1.79 -8.98
N TYR A 173 -28.27 1.09 -7.90
CA TYR A 173 -27.79 1.40 -6.55
C TYR A 173 -26.27 1.15 -6.40
N ALA A 174 -25.76 0.03 -6.90
CA ALA A 174 -24.32 -0.26 -6.87
C ALA A 174 -23.50 0.77 -7.65
N LEU A 175 -23.99 1.15 -8.84
CA LEU A 175 -23.38 2.21 -9.65
C LEU A 175 -23.41 3.59 -8.95
N MET A 176 -24.49 3.90 -8.23
CA MET A 176 -24.61 5.12 -7.42
C MET A 176 -23.53 5.17 -6.32
N VAL A 177 -23.31 4.04 -5.62
CA VAL A 177 -22.27 3.97 -4.59
C VAL A 177 -20.90 4.24 -5.21
N LYS A 178 -20.56 3.56 -6.31
CA LYS A 178 -19.31 3.79 -7.06
C LYS A 178 -19.14 5.24 -7.52
N ALA A 179 -20.22 5.88 -7.93
CA ALA A 179 -20.20 7.28 -8.35
C ALA A 179 -19.81 8.23 -7.20
N PHE A 180 -20.32 8.00 -5.99
CA PHE A 180 -19.92 8.79 -4.83
C PHE A 180 -18.51 8.45 -4.34
N GLU A 181 -18.09 7.18 -4.41
CA GLU A 181 -16.69 6.78 -4.15
C GLU A 181 -15.74 7.49 -5.11
N HIS A 182 -16.09 7.56 -6.40
CA HIS A 182 -15.30 8.22 -7.43
C HIS A 182 -15.16 9.74 -7.19
N THR A 183 -16.26 10.43 -6.88
CA THR A 183 -16.21 11.88 -6.60
C THR A 183 -15.53 12.19 -5.27
N ALA A 184 -15.70 11.35 -4.24
CA ALA A 184 -15.03 11.52 -2.95
C ALA A 184 -13.51 11.37 -3.08
N GLY A 185 -13.04 10.37 -3.83
CA GLY A 185 -11.61 10.19 -4.10
C GLY A 185 -11.02 11.34 -4.91
N TYR A 186 -11.77 11.81 -5.92
CA TYR A 186 -11.38 12.94 -6.75
C TYR A 186 -11.22 14.24 -5.94
N ASP A 187 -12.22 14.60 -5.15
CA ASP A 187 -12.20 15.81 -4.31
C ASP A 187 -11.13 15.70 -3.22
N GLY A 188 -10.96 14.51 -2.62
CA GLY A 188 -9.94 14.25 -1.61
C GLY A 188 -8.51 14.43 -2.16
N MET A 189 -8.27 13.98 -3.37
CA MET A 189 -6.98 14.14 -4.06
C MET A 189 -6.67 15.61 -4.36
N ILE A 190 -7.65 16.36 -4.84
CA ILE A 190 -7.54 17.81 -5.08
C ILE A 190 -7.23 18.54 -3.75
N ALA A 191 -7.99 18.22 -2.69
CA ALA A 191 -7.82 18.82 -1.38
C ALA A 191 -6.43 18.54 -0.79
N ASN A 192 -5.93 17.30 -0.91
CA ASN A 192 -4.59 16.96 -0.46
C ASN A 192 -3.51 17.70 -1.26
N HIS A 193 -3.65 17.75 -2.60
CA HIS A 193 -2.66 18.41 -3.46
C HIS A 193 -2.50 19.88 -3.14
N PHE A 194 -3.61 20.64 -3.10
CA PHE A 194 -3.55 22.08 -2.82
C PHE A 194 -3.34 22.38 -1.33
N GLY A 195 -3.85 21.54 -0.43
CA GLY A 195 -3.67 21.68 1.02
C GLY A 195 -2.22 21.51 1.46
N ALA A 196 -1.42 20.75 0.71
CA ALA A 196 0.02 20.58 0.94
C ALA A 196 0.89 21.65 0.24
N ARG A 197 0.33 22.79 -0.15
CA ARG A 197 1.02 23.90 -0.80
C ARG A 197 0.56 25.25 -0.28
N ASP A 198 1.47 26.21 -0.29
CA ASP A 198 1.15 27.61 -0.07
C ASP A 198 0.70 28.30 -1.38
N THR A 199 0.26 29.55 -1.27
CA THR A 199 -0.26 30.33 -2.42
C THR A 199 0.78 30.62 -3.50
N ASP A 200 2.06 30.52 -3.19
CA ASP A 200 3.20 30.62 -4.12
C ASP A 200 3.63 29.25 -4.69
N ASN A 201 2.85 28.20 -4.42
CA ASN A 201 3.12 26.80 -4.78
C ASN A 201 4.30 26.15 -4.03
N THR A 202 4.78 26.75 -2.95
CA THR A 202 5.78 26.12 -2.08
C THR A 202 5.15 24.92 -1.36
N ALA A 203 5.85 23.78 -1.37
CA ALA A 203 5.37 22.57 -0.69
C ALA A 203 5.37 22.73 0.84
N ARG A 204 4.34 22.23 1.49
CA ARG A 204 4.20 22.07 2.93
C ARG A 204 4.30 20.59 3.29
N ASP A 205 4.86 20.28 4.43
CA ASP A 205 5.01 18.90 4.88
C ASP A 205 3.64 18.22 5.11
N PHE A 206 2.67 18.95 5.66
CA PHE A 206 1.33 18.43 5.95
C PHE A 206 0.25 19.43 5.58
N SER A 207 -0.86 18.93 5.03
CA SER A 207 -2.08 19.71 4.79
C SER A 207 -2.92 19.85 6.06
N ASP A 208 -3.83 20.85 6.09
CA ASP A 208 -4.73 21.05 7.24
C ASP A 208 -5.81 19.95 7.35
N THR A 209 -6.12 19.27 6.25
CA THR A 209 -6.99 18.09 6.20
C THR A 209 -6.28 16.97 5.47
N PHE A 210 -6.53 15.72 5.89
CA PHE A 210 -5.90 14.56 5.29
C PHE A 210 -6.96 13.58 4.79
N ASN A 211 -6.97 13.31 3.48
CA ASN A 211 -7.92 12.43 2.83
C ASN A 211 -7.21 11.21 2.24
N VAL A 212 -7.69 10.02 2.55
CA VAL A 212 -7.21 8.77 1.97
C VAL A 212 -8.40 7.93 1.52
N GLN A 213 -8.22 7.23 0.40
CA GLN A 213 -9.19 6.27 -0.09
C GLN A 213 -8.51 4.94 -0.31
N TYR A 214 -9.05 3.91 0.34
CA TYR A 214 -8.65 2.51 0.17
C TYR A 214 -9.83 1.69 -0.32
N PHE A 215 -9.55 0.67 -1.13
CA PHE A 215 -10.53 -0.23 -1.72
C PHE A 215 -10.50 -1.59 -1.02
N LYS A 216 -11.66 -2.08 -0.61
CA LYS A 216 -11.76 -3.40 0.02
C LYS A 216 -11.43 -4.49 -0.99
N THR A 217 -10.37 -5.25 -0.71
CA THR A 217 -9.91 -6.38 -1.53
C THR A 217 -10.31 -7.72 -0.95
N GLN A 218 -10.45 -7.81 0.37
CA GLN A 218 -10.80 -9.06 1.03
C GLN A 218 -11.63 -8.82 2.30
N GLU A 219 -12.71 -9.57 2.50
CA GLU A 219 -13.33 -9.75 3.81
C GLU A 219 -12.62 -10.87 4.55
N MET A 220 -12.27 -10.63 5.81
CA MET A 220 -11.53 -11.60 6.60
C MET A 220 -12.44 -12.37 7.52
N ARG A 221 -12.10 -13.61 7.78
CA ARG A 221 -12.85 -14.46 8.70
C ARG A 221 -13.00 -13.83 10.09
N TYR A 222 -11.95 -13.16 10.57
CA TYR A 222 -11.89 -12.39 11.82
C TYR A 222 -10.65 -11.49 11.80
N GLY A 223 -10.55 -10.55 12.73
CA GLY A 223 -9.42 -9.67 12.89
C GLY A 223 -8.23 -10.31 13.61
N GLU A 224 -7.49 -9.52 14.37
CA GLU A 224 -6.41 -10.04 15.22
C GLU A 224 -6.93 -11.11 16.19
N ASN A 225 -8.15 -10.92 16.69
CA ASN A 225 -8.82 -11.86 17.59
C ASN A 225 -10.14 -12.37 16.98
N PRO A 226 -10.58 -13.61 17.33
CA PRO A 226 -11.75 -14.24 16.72
C PRO A 226 -13.07 -13.49 16.87
N HIS A 227 -13.22 -12.63 17.86
CA HIS A 227 -14.43 -11.83 18.10
C HIS A 227 -14.48 -10.52 17.29
N GLN A 228 -13.40 -10.16 16.59
CA GLN A 228 -13.28 -8.94 15.81
C GLN A 228 -13.58 -9.21 14.34
N LYS A 229 -14.44 -8.38 13.73
CA LYS A 229 -14.64 -8.38 12.28
C LYS A 229 -13.51 -7.61 11.63
N ALA A 230 -13.08 -8.04 10.45
CA ALA A 230 -11.99 -7.38 9.71
C ALA A 230 -12.17 -7.49 8.20
N ALA A 231 -11.51 -6.59 7.50
CA ALA A 231 -11.35 -6.61 6.05
C ALA A 231 -9.96 -6.01 5.71
N PHE A 232 -9.44 -6.40 4.56
CA PHE A 232 -8.23 -5.82 4.00
C PHE A 232 -8.62 -4.82 2.92
N TYR A 233 -8.02 -3.66 2.98
CA TYR A 233 -8.17 -2.58 2.01
C TYR A 233 -6.81 -2.24 1.42
N THR A 234 -6.76 -1.95 0.13
CA THR A 234 -5.55 -1.55 -0.58
C THR A 234 -5.72 -0.20 -1.26
N GLU A 235 -4.63 0.45 -1.59
CA GLU A 235 -4.63 1.61 -2.48
C GLU A 235 -5.14 1.25 -3.87
N ALA A 236 -5.59 2.24 -4.62
CA ALA A 236 -6.07 2.03 -5.99
C ALA A 236 -4.98 1.50 -6.93
N ASN A 237 -3.77 2.05 -6.81
CA ASN A 237 -2.63 1.75 -7.68
C ASN A 237 -1.34 1.70 -6.85
N PRO A 238 -1.16 0.66 -6.00
CA PRO A 238 0.07 0.53 -5.24
C PRO A 238 1.25 0.29 -6.19
N THR A 239 2.31 1.06 -6.02
CA THR A 239 3.46 1.08 -6.95
C THR A 239 4.63 0.23 -6.48
N GLU A 240 4.67 -0.11 -5.19
CA GLU A 240 5.75 -0.92 -4.60
C GLU A 240 5.35 -2.38 -4.46
N ALA A 241 6.30 -3.30 -4.70
CA ALA A 241 6.14 -4.72 -4.36
C ALA A 241 5.81 -4.85 -2.86
N SER A 242 4.64 -5.37 -2.54
CA SER A 242 4.08 -5.41 -1.18
C SER A 242 3.13 -6.60 -1.01
N VAL A 243 2.60 -6.81 0.18
CA VAL A 243 1.54 -7.80 0.41
C VAL A 243 0.28 -7.43 -0.38
N ALA A 244 0.03 -6.14 -0.57
CA ALA A 244 -1.14 -5.65 -1.33
C ALA A 244 -1.05 -5.97 -2.83
N THR A 245 0.16 -6.01 -3.41
CA THR A 245 0.41 -6.33 -4.83
C THR A 245 0.76 -7.79 -5.07
N ALA A 246 1.00 -8.57 -4.00
CA ALA A 246 1.45 -9.95 -4.11
C ALA A 246 0.36 -10.85 -4.70
N LYS A 247 0.77 -11.73 -5.61
CA LYS A 247 -0.06 -12.80 -6.13
C LYS A 247 0.04 -14.02 -5.22
N GLN A 248 -1.07 -14.47 -4.68
CA GLN A 248 -1.12 -15.72 -3.93
C GLN A 248 -1.19 -16.90 -4.91
N LEU A 249 -0.14 -17.74 -4.89
CA LEU A 249 -0.02 -18.91 -5.77
C LEU A 249 -0.69 -20.15 -5.18
N GLN A 250 -0.73 -20.25 -3.84
CA GLN A 250 -1.26 -21.40 -3.12
C GLN A 250 -1.76 -21.03 -1.74
N GLY A 251 -2.58 -21.90 -1.14
CA GLY A 251 -3.04 -21.85 0.24
C GLY A 251 -4.41 -21.22 0.40
N LYS A 252 -4.88 -21.18 1.65
CA LYS A 252 -6.10 -20.46 2.03
C LYS A 252 -5.87 -18.95 2.00
N GLU A 253 -6.94 -18.18 1.97
CA GLU A 253 -6.87 -16.71 2.12
C GLU A 253 -6.01 -16.30 3.32
N LEU A 254 -5.32 -15.18 3.17
CA LEU A 254 -4.53 -14.59 4.23
C LEU A 254 -5.44 -14.14 5.40
N SER A 255 -5.04 -14.43 6.62
CA SER A 255 -5.67 -13.86 7.80
C SER A 255 -5.12 -12.46 8.10
N PHE A 256 -5.78 -11.73 8.99
CA PHE A 256 -5.31 -10.43 9.49
C PHE A 256 -3.85 -10.50 9.97
N ASN A 257 -3.54 -11.50 10.82
CA ASN A 257 -2.18 -11.68 11.34
C ASN A 257 -1.19 -12.10 10.24
N ASN A 258 -1.63 -12.92 9.26
CA ASN A 258 -0.75 -13.26 8.13
C ASN A 258 -0.34 -12.02 7.34
N ILE A 259 -1.27 -11.09 7.05
CA ILE A 259 -0.94 -9.86 6.33
C ILE A 259 0.03 -9.00 7.13
N ALA A 260 -0.23 -8.76 8.41
CA ALA A 260 0.63 -7.94 9.26
C ALA A 260 2.05 -8.52 9.41
N ASP A 261 2.14 -9.84 9.65
CA ASP A 261 3.43 -10.51 9.81
C ASP A 261 4.19 -10.61 8.48
N THR A 262 3.47 -10.81 7.35
CA THR A 262 4.10 -10.87 6.02
C THR A 262 4.63 -9.51 5.60
N ASP A 263 3.90 -8.44 5.88
CA ASP A 263 4.38 -7.06 5.66
C ASP A 263 5.66 -6.79 6.44
N ALA A 264 5.68 -7.12 7.73
CA ALA A 264 6.88 -6.96 8.57
C ALA A 264 8.08 -7.77 8.05
N ALA A 265 7.85 -8.99 7.56
CA ALA A 265 8.90 -9.84 7.00
C ALA A 265 9.44 -9.30 5.68
N LEU A 266 8.54 -8.88 4.77
CA LEU A 266 8.89 -8.34 3.47
C LEU A 266 9.64 -7.01 3.62
N GLU A 267 9.17 -6.10 4.47
CA GLU A 267 9.83 -4.83 4.73
C GLU A 267 11.23 -5.00 5.35
N CYS A 268 11.42 -6.02 6.18
CA CYS A 268 12.72 -6.35 6.73
C CYS A 268 13.67 -6.91 5.65
N VAL A 269 13.24 -7.87 4.83
CA VAL A 269 14.11 -8.49 3.82
C VAL A 269 14.52 -7.50 2.71
N LYS A 270 13.69 -6.53 2.44
CA LYS A 270 13.98 -5.44 1.50
C LYS A 270 15.15 -4.52 1.93
N GLN A 271 15.60 -4.61 3.18
CA GLN A 271 16.77 -3.84 3.65
C GLN A 271 18.11 -4.41 3.14
N PHE A 272 18.11 -5.58 2.50
CA PHE A 272 19.32 -6.30 2.10
C PHE A 272 19.45 -6.46 0.59
N ASP A 273 20.66 -6.17 0.08
CA ASP A 273 20.99 -6.28 -1.35
C ASP A 273 21.50 -7.67 -1.73
N GLN A 274 22.12 -8.39 -0.80
CA GLN A 274 22.61 -9.76 -0.97
C GLN A 274 21.48 -10.76 -0.68
N PRO A 275 21.59 -12.04 -1.13
CA PRO A 275 20.56 -13.04 -0.84
C PRO A 275 20.30 -13.13 0.67
N ALA A 276 19.05 -12.90 1.06
CA ALA A 276 18.64 -12.78 2.45
C ALA A 276 17.37 -13.59 2.75
N CYS A 277 17.29 -14.05 4.00
CA CYS A 277 16.10 -14.65 4.57
C CYS A 277 15.73 -13.95 5.88
N VAL A 278 14.44 -13.64 6.02
CA VAL A 278 13.83 -13.10 7.24
C VAL A 278 12.72 -14.01 7.68
N ILE A 279 12.75 -14.41 8.94
CA ILE A 279 11.67 -15.18 9.59
C ILE A 279 11.03 -14.27 10.64
N VAL A 280 9.71 -14.07 10.52
CA VAL A 280 8.92 -13.21 11.40
C VAL A 280 7.92 -14.02 12.21
N LYS A 281 7.76 -13.66 13.46
CA LYS A 281 6.68 -14.10 14.33
C LYS A 281 6.15 -12.91 15.13
N HIS A 282 4.81 -12.70 15.08
CA HIS A 282 4.14 -11.59 15.76
C HIS A 282 4.77 -10.22 15.43
N ALA A 283 4.88 -9.96 14.14
CA ALA A 283 5.43 -8.73 13.54
C ALA A 283 6.88 -8.38 13.98
N ASN A 284 7.64 -9.35 14.51
CA ASN A 284 9.05 -9.18 14.84
C ASN A 284 9.91 -10.21 14.10
N PRO A 285 11.03 -9.80 13.50
CA PRO A 285 12.05 -10.73 13.06
C PRO A 285 12.56 -11.57 14.23
N CYS A 286 12.45 -12.90 14.14
CA CYS A 286 13.03 -13.84 15.10
C CYS A 286 14.32 -14.48 14.58
N GLY A 287 14.56 -14.44 13.27
CA GLY A 287 15.79 -14.85 12.63
C GLY A 287 16.01 -14.15 11.31
N VAL A 288 17.20 -13.61 11.10
CA VAL A 288 17.59 -12.92 9.87
C VAL A 288 18.99 -13.35 9.48
N SER A 289 19.22 -13.58 8.21
CA SER A 289 20.56 -13.83 7.69
C SER A 289 20.71 -13.40 6.24
N VAL A 290 21.95 -13.08 5.90
CA VAL A 290 22.44 -12.82 4.54
C VAL A 290 23.53 -13.83 4.24
N ALA A 291 23.47 -14.49 3.07
CA ALA A 291 24.44 -15.51 2.68
C ALA A 291 24.70 -15.48 1.16
N ALA A 292 25.48 -16.44 0.66
CA ALA A 292 25.76 -16.57 -0.77
C ALA A 292 24.53 -16.97 -1.60
N ASP A 293 23.59 -17.71 -0.98
CA ASP A 293 22.31 -18.15 -1.57
C ASP A 293 21.21 -18.15 -0.52
N ILE A 294 19.94 -18.18 -0.98
CA ILE A 294 18.77 -18.09 -0.08
C ILE A 294 18.58 -19.35 0.77
N GLY A 295 19.03 -20.53 0.32
CA GLY A 295 18.95 -21.76 1.11
C GLY A 295 19.85 -21.70 2.32
N THR A 296 21.10 -21.26 2.14
CA THR A 296 22.04 -20.99 3.23
C THR A 296 21.52 -19.88 4.15
N ALA A 297 20.97 -18.80 3.59
CA ALA A 297 20.36 -17.72 4.37
C ALA A 297 19.20 -18.23 5.22
N TYR A 298 18.33 -19.10 4.66
CA TYR A 298 17.24 -19.71 5.42
C TYR A 298 17.76 -20.56 6.58
N ASP A 299 18.74 -21.42 6.34
CA ASP A 299 19.28 -22.30 7.38
C ASP A 299 19.86 -21.52 8.57
N LEU A 300 20.59 -20.44 8.28
CA LEU A 300 21.16 -19.55 9.29
C LEU A 300 20.07 -18.73 10.02
N ALA A 301 19.10 -18.17 9.30
CA ALA A 301 17.98 -17.44 9.90
C ALA A 301 17.15 -18.35 10.82
N PHE A 302 16.84 -19.56 10.37
CA PHE A 302 16.11 -20.55 11.17
C PHE A 302 16.87 -20.95 12.44
N ALA A 303 18.20 -21.09 12.36
CA ALA A 303 19.04 -21.46 13.50
C ALA A 303 19.07 -20.40 14.61
N THR A 304 18.68 -19.14 14.32
CA THR A 304 18.65 -18.07 15.33
C THR A 304 17.64 -18.34 16.45
N ASP A 305 16.43 -18.79 16.09
CA ASP A 305 15.35 -19.05 17.05
C ASP A 305 14.36 -20.08 16.45
N PRO A 306 14.72 -21.37 16.41
CA PRO A 306 13.86 -22.41 15.81
C PRO A 306 12.51 -22.55 16.50
N GLU A 307 12.44 -22.25 17.81
CA GLU A 307 11.22 -22.31 18.60
C GLU A 307 10.21 -21.24 18.13
N SER A 308 10.65 -19.98 18.02
CA SER A 308 9.79 -18.88 17.55
C SER A 308 9.48 -18.98 16.05
N ALA A 309 10.34 -19.59 15.25
CA ALA A 309 10.13 -19.79 13.82
C ALA A 309 8.92 -20.70 13.50
N PHE A 310 8.51 -21.56 14.45
CA PHE A 310 7.35 -22.43 14.26
C PHE A 310 6.05 -21.64 14.01
N GLY A 311 5.42 -21.89 12.87
CA GLY A 311 4.23 -21.15 12.43
C GLY A 311 4.52 -19.68 12.08
N GLY A 312 5.76 -19.36 11.77
CA GLY A 312 6.20 -18.03 11.35
C GLY A 312 5.99 -17.79 9.85
N ILE A 313 6.39 -16.60 9.44
CA ILE A 313 6.38 -16.11 8.06
C ILE A 313 7.81 -16.04 7.57
N ILE A 314 8.06 -16.48 6.34
CA ILE A 314 9.39 -16.42 5.72
C ILE A 314 9.36 -15.50 4.52
N ALA A 315 10.28 -14.54 4.47
CA ALA A 315 10.47 -13.64 3.33
C ALA A 315 11.87 -13.78 2.74
N PHE A 316 11.95 -13.77 1.42
CA PHE A 316 13.19 -13.75 0.64
C PHE A 316 13.26 -12.53 -0.26
N ASN A 317 14.48 -12.11 -0.61
CA ASN A 317 14.73 -11.06 -1.60
C ASN A 317 15.25 -11.59 -2.95
N ARG A 318 15.17 -12.89 -3.18
CA ARG A 318 15.48 -13.60 -4.44
C ARG A 318 14.40 -14.63 -4.71
N GLU A 319 14.44 -15.19 -5.92
CA GLU A 319 13.55 -16.28 -6.33
C GLU A 319 13.62 -17.46 -5.35
N LEU A 320 12.45 -17.96 -4.93
CA LEU A 320 12.37 -19.21 -4.16
C LEU A 320 12.65 -20.40 -5.09
N ASP A 321 13.73 -21.12 -4.84
CA ASP A 321 14.08 -22.34 -5.55
C ASP A 321 13.56 -23.61 -4.86
N ALA A 322 13.57 -24.74 -5.60
CA ALA A 322 13.07 -26.02 -5.11
C ALA A 322 13.83 -26.54 -3.88
N LYS A 323 15.15 -26.42 -3.87
CA LYS A 323 16.01 -26.90 -2.76
C LYS A 323 15.68 -26.17 -1.46
N THR A 324 15.53 -24.87 -1.52
CA THR A 324 15.14 -24.04 -0.37
C THR A 324 13.72 -24.36 0.09
N ALA A 325 12.77 -24.54 -0.84
CA ALA A 325 11.41 -24.96 -0.53
C ALA A 325 11.36 -26.32 0.16
N GLU A 326 12.15 -27.30 -0.31
CA GLU A 326 12.30 -28.64 0.33
C GLU A 326 12.82 -28.52 1.75
N ALA A 327 13.86 -27.70 1.97
CA ALA A 327 14.45 -27.48 3.29
C ALA A 327 13.43 -26.87 4.26
N ILE A 328 12.67 -25.88 3.83
CA ILE A 328 11.58 -25.26 4.63
C ILE A 328 10.53 -26.32 4.99
N CYS A 329 9.99 -27.02 3.99
CA CYS A 329 8.93 -28.01 4.17
C CYS A 329 9.33 -29.19 5.08
N ALA A 330 10.61 -29.51 5.14
CA ALA A 330 11.16 -30.56 6.00
C ALA A 330 11.42 -30.12 7.43
N LYS A 331 11.82 -28.85 7.65
CA LYS A 331 12.33 -28.38 8.95
C LYS A 331 11.28 -27.73 9.83
N GLN A 332 10.32 -26.99 9.26
CA GLN A 332 9.39 -26.23 10.09
C GLN A 332 7.94 -26.23 9.55
N PHE A 333 7.01 -26.02 10.47
CA PHE A 333 5.68 -25.56 10.11
C PHE A 333 5.75 -24.06 9.78
N VAL A 334 5.37 -23.68 8.55
CA VAL A 334 5.35 -22.31 8.07
C VAL A 334 3.94 -21.93 7.64
N GLU A 335 3.51 -20.71 7.93
CA GLU A 335 2.18 -20.23 7.50
C GLU A 335 2.21 -19.52 6.17
N VAL A 336 3.20 -18.66 5.93
CA VAL A 336 3.35 -17.89 4.69
C VAL A 336 4.82 -17.90 4.26
N ILE A 337 5.03 -18.06 2.96
CA ILE A 337 6.31 -17.80 2.30
C ILE A 337 6.07 -16.73 1.25
N ILE A 338 6.90 -15.68 1.24
CA ILE A 338 6.86 -14.61 0.25
C ILE A 338 8.22 -14.40 -0.38
N ALA A 339 8.24 -14.28 -1.71
CA ALA A 339 9.46 -14.03 -2.48
C ALA A 339 9.13 -13.16 -3.71
N PRO A 340 10.14 -12.50 -4.34
CA PRO A 340 9.95 -11.77 -5.59
C PRO A 340 9.37 -12.63 -6.72
N SER A 341 9.86 -13.87 -6.83
CA SER A 341 9.37 -14.89 -7.76
C SER A 341 9.50 -16.28 -7.16
N VAL A 342 8.79 -17.24 -7.72
CA VAL A 342 8.78 -18.64 -7.28
C VAL A 342 9.01 -19.53 -8.50
N SER A 343 10.05 -20.39 -8.47
CA SER A 343 10.27 -21.33 -9.55
C SER A 343 9.16 -22.38 -9.63
N ALA A 344 8.91 -22.91 -10.84
CA ALA A 344 7.89 -23.94 -11.05
C ALA A 344 8.14 -25.19 -10.18
N ASP A 345 9.39 -25.57 -10.00
CA ASP A 345 9.77 -26.71 -9.18
C ASP A 345 9.56 -26.42 -7.68
N ALA A 346 9.84 -25.20 -7.20
CA ALA A 346 9.51 -24.79 -5.83
C ALA A 346 8.00 -24.82 -5.57
N LEU A 347 7.20 -24.33 -6.50
CA LEU A 347 5.74 -24.42 -6.42
C LEU A 347 5.27 -25.87 -6.30
N ALA A 348 5.84 -26.78 -7.07
CA ALA A 348 5.51 -28.21 -7.00
C ALA A 348 5.87 -28.82 -5.63
N VAL A 349 7.01 -28.43 -5.04
CA VAL A 349 7.42 -28.85 -3.69
C VAL A 349 6.44 -28.36 -2.64
N VAL A 350 6.12 -27.07 -2.65
CA VAL A 350 5.22 -26.46 -1.64
C VAL A 350 3.80 -26.99 -1.79
N ALA A 351 3.37 -27.44 -2.98
CA ALA A 351 2.04 -28.03 -3.23
C ALA A 351 1.72 -29.23 -2.33
N ALA A 352 2.73 -29.94 -1.86
CA ALA A 352 2.57 -31.03 -0.88
C ALA A 352 2.07 -30.54 0.50
N LYS A 353 2.25 -29.25 0.82
CA LYS A 353 1.85 -28.61 2.08
C LYS A 353 0.68 -27.64 1.82
N LYS A 354 -0.51 -28.15 1.56
CA LYS A 354 -1.71 -27.39 1.12
C LYS A 354 -2.09 -26.18 1.99
N ASN A 355 -1.68 -26.15 3.24
CA ASN A 355 -2.01 -25.06 4.16
C ASN A 355 -0.99 -23.90 4.13
N VAL A 356 0.18 -24.09 3.51
CA VAL A 356 1.17 -23.02 3.33
C VAL A 356 0.66 -22.04 2.28
N ARG A 357 0.67 -20.77 2.62
CA ARG A 357 0.35 -19.68 1.69
C ARG A 357 1.64 -19.26 1.00
N LEU A 358 1.67 -19.35 -0.30
CA LEU A 358 2.82 -19.01 -1.12
C LEU A 358 2.51 -17.75 -1.93
N LEU A 359 3.31 -16.72 -1.75
CA LEU A 359 3.12 -15.40 -2.34
C LEU A 359 4.29 -15.03 -3.26
N GLU A 360 3.95 -14.45 -4.40
CA GLU A 360 4.88 -13.84 -5.34
C GLU A 360 4.60 -12.35 -5.40
N CYS A 361 5.55 -11.50 -4.94
CA CYS A 361 5.33 -10.07 -4.80
C CYS A 361 5.96 -9.20 -5.91
N GLY A 362 6.74 -9.81 -6.81
CA GLY A 362 7.53 -9.07 -7.79
C GLY A 362 8.82 -8.51 -7.19
N THR A 363 9.60 -7.84 -8.02
CA THR A 363 10.85 -7.19 -7.64
C THR A 363 10.60 -5.74 -7.20
N TRP A 364 11.48 -5.21 -6.37
CA TRP A 364 11.50 -3.82 -5.96
C TRP A 364 12.80 -3.15 -6.37
N GLY A 365 12.77 -1.81 -6.51
CA GLY A 365 13.96 -1.01 -6.80
C GLY A 365 14.76 -0.65 -5.55
N ASP A 366 15.93 -0.04 -5.78
CA ASP A 366 16.83 0.40 -4.70
C ASP A 366 16.26 1.59 -3.91
N GLN A 367 15.42 2.40 -4.56
CA GLN A 367 14.78 3.55 -3.92
C GLN A 367 13.41 3.18 -3.39
N ARG A 368 13.18 3.51 -2.11
CA ARG A 368 11.88 3.36 -1.48
C ARG A 368 11.00 4.58 -1.78
N PRO A 369 9.72 4.38 -2.09
CA PRO A 369 8.79 5.50 -2.25
C PRO A 369 8.78 6.40 -1.01
N GLN A 370 8.71 7.71 -1.24
CA GLN A 370 8.36 8.66 -0.19
C GLN A 370 6.87 8.50 0.06
N ASP A 371 6.51 8.08 1.26
CA ASP A 371 5.14 7.81 1.67
C ASP A 371 4.96 8.10 3.15
N PHE A 372 3.72 8.07 3.62
CA PHE A 372 3.41 8.25 5.02
C PHE A 372 3.22 6.92 5.74
N ASP A 373 3.58 6.93 7.02
CA ASP A 373 3.24 5.90 8.00
C ASP A 373 2.14 6.43 8.93
N TYR A 374 1.10 5.62 9.17
CA TYR A 374 -0.09 6.03 9.90
C TYR A 374 -0.26 5.21 11.17
N LYS A 375 -0.49 5.89 12.27
CA LYS A 375 -0.85 5.24 13.52
C LYS A 375 -2.16 5.78 14.04
N ARG A 376 -3.21 4.95 14.03
CA ARG A 376 -4.48 5.32 14.64
C ARG A 376 -4.35 5.45 16.15
N VAL A 377 -4.81 6.58 16.70
CA VAL A 377 -5.00 6.78 18.14
C VAL A 377 -6.48 7.06 18.41
N ASN A 378 -6.90 6.95 19.66
CA ASN A 378 -8.30 7.23 19.99
C ASN A 378 -8.64 8.70 19.70
N GLY A 379 -9.60 8.91 18.78
CA GLY A 379 -10.02 10.25 18.37
C GLY A 379 -9.10 10.94 17.33
N GLY A 380 -8.05 10.26 16.84
CA GLY A 380 -7.13 10.89 15.89
C GLY A 380 -6.26 9.91 15.10
N LEU A 381 -5.38 10.49 14.30
CA LEU A 381 -4.40 9.81 13.47
C LEU A 381 -3.05 10.52 13.63
N LEU A 382 -2.00 9.78 13.96
CA LEU A 382 -0.63 10.24 13.84
C LEU A 382 -0.14 9.92 12.44
N ILE A 383 0.47 10.90 11.79
CA ILE A 383 1.05 10.76 10.44
C ILE A 383 2.50 11.20 10.54
N GLN A 384 3.39 10.43 9.97
CA GLN A 384 4.81 10.74 9.84
C GLN A 384 5.31 10.25 8.48
N ASP A 385 6.46 10.74 8.05
CA ASP A 385 7.16 10.15 6.92
C ASP A 385 7.54 8.70 7.22
N ARG A 386 7.50 7.85 6.20
CA ARG A 386 8.05 6.51 6.27
C ARG A 386 9.54 6.58 6.63
N ASP A 387 9.98 5.75 7.58
CA ASP A 387 11.41 5.69 7.95
C ASP A 387 12.25 5.05 6.83
N ASN A 388 12.60 5.84 5.83
CA ASN A 388 13.49 5.47 4.73
C ASN A 388 14.97 5.74 5.06
N GLY A 389 15.27 6.34 6.22
CA GLY A 389 16.63 6.64 6.64
C GLY A 389 17.47 5.38 6.74
N MET A 390 18.68 5.41 6.20
CA MET A 390 19.69 4.35 6.30
C MET A 390 21.08 4.97 6.33
N ILE A 391 21.95 4.35 7.12
CA ILE A 391 23.35 4.74 7.24
C ILE A 391 24.26 3.78 6.47
N THR A 392 25.41 4.26 6.08
CA THR A 392 26.51 3.50 5.48
C THR A 392 27.72 3.47 6.43
N ALA A 393 28.74 2.71 6.09
CA ALA A 393 29.98 2.69 6.87
C ALA A 393 30.65 4.06 6.98
N GLN A 394 30.41 4.96 6.00
CA GLN A 394 31.01 6.30 5.96
C GLN A 394 30.34 7.27 6.96
N ASP A 395 29.10 7.00 7.34
CA ASP A 395 28.32 7.81 8.28
C ASP A 395 28.66 7.48 9.76
N LEU A 396 29.35 6.35 9.98
CA LEU A 396 29.66 5.86 11.31
C LEU A 396 30.84 6.58 11.95
N LYS A 397 30.66 7.00 13.21
CA LYS A 397 31.71 7.60 14.02
C LYS A 397 32.23 6.57 15.03
N VAL A 398 33.49 6.14 14.89
CA VAL A 398 34.17 5.34 15.91
C VAL A 398 34.44 6.23 17.13
N VAL A 399 33.92 5.84 18.30
CA VAL A 399 34.04 6.63 19.55
C VAL A 399 34.86 5.93 20.63
N SER A 400 35.09 4.63 20.49
CA SER A 400 35.96 3.84 21.39
C SER A 400 37.43 3.91 21.00
N LYS A 401 38.32 3.49 21.94
CA LYS A 401 39.76 3.36 21.68
C LYS A 401 40.07 2.25 20.66
N ARG A 402 39.34 1.12 20.76
CA ARG A 402 39.46 0.03 19.79
C ARG A 402 38.66 0.37 18.55
N VAL A 403 39.27 0.18 17.39
CA VAL A 403 38.59 0.33 16.09
C VAL A 403 38.01 -1.03 15.69
N PRO A 404 36.79 -1.09 15.16
CA PRO A 404 36.22 -2.33 14.63
C PRO A 404 37.04 -2.89 13.48
N THR A 405 37.10 -4.20 13.35
CA THR A 405 37.62 -4.85 12.15
C THR A 405 36.61 -4.70 10.99
N ALA A 406 37.04 -4.99 9.77
CA ALA A 406 36.17 -4.95 8.60
C ALA A 406 34.98 -5.94 8.73
N SER A 407 35.21 -7.13 9.30
CA SER A 407 34.16 -8.11 9.54
C SER A 407 33.13 -7.62 10.57
N GLU A 408 33.62 -7.08 11.70
CA GLU A 408 32.75 -6.50 12.74
C GLU A 408 31.94 -5.32 12.21
N MET A 409 32.52 -4.51 11.34
CA MET A 409 31.79 -3.41 10.68
C MET A 409 30.66 -3.94 9.80
N THR A 410 30.90 -4.98 9.04
CA THR A 410 29.89 -5.65 8.22
C THR A 410 28.75 -6.19 9.10
N ASP A 411 29.09 -6.89 10.18
CA ASP A 411 28.10 -7.45 11.11
C ASP A 411 27.32 -6.35 11.85
N MET A 412 27.96 -5.23 12.20
CA MET A 412 27.27 -4.09 12.82
C MET A 412 26.25 -3.44 11.87
N LEU A 413 26.60 -3.24 10.60
CA LEU A 413 25.68 -2.69 9.60
C LEU A 413 24.52 -3.66 9.32
N PHE A 414 24.78 -4.97 9.27
CA PHE A 414 23.75 -5.99 9.19
C PHE A 414 22.81 -5.92 10.41
N ALA A 415 23.37 -5.95 11.63
CA ALA A 415 22.59 -5.89 12.86
C ALA A 415 21.76 -4.60 12.97
N TRP A 416 22.30 -3.47 12.48
CA TRP A 416 21.61 -2.19 12.45
C TRP A 416 20.37 -2.21 11.55
N LYS A 417 20.47 -2.78 10.35
CA LYS A 417 19.35 -3.00 9.44
C LYS A 417 18.24 -3.85 10.07
N VAL A 418 18.63 -4.88 10.82
CA VAL A 418 17.67 -5.71 11.58
C VAL A 418 17.04 -4.93 12.74
N ALA A 419 17.85 -4.18 13.51
CA ALA A 419 17.37 -3.42 14.67
C ALA A 419 16.28 -2.39 14.28
N LYS A 420 16.42 -1.74 13.13
CA LYS A 420 15.41 -0.85 12.54
C LYS A 420 14.04 -1.52 12.39
N MET A 421 14.01 -2.83 12.13
CA MET A 421 12.77 -3.56 11.83
C MET A 421 12.20 -4.31 13.04
N VAL A 422 12.85 -4.23 14.20
CA VAL A 422 12.43 -4.89 15.45
C VAL A 422 11.74 -3.88 16.36
N LYS A 423 10.66 -4.31 17.02
CA LYS A 423 9.92 -3.47 18.00
C LYS A 423 10.81 -3.00 19.14
N SER A 424 10.73 -1.69 19.43
CA SER A 424 11.49 -1.03 20.50
C SER A 424 11.09 -1.52 21.91
N ASN A 425 12.01 -1.58 22.89
CA ASN A 425 13.44 -1.41 22.69
C ASN A 425 14.00 -2.63 21.98
N ALA A 426 14.79 -2.42 20.91
CA ALA A 426 15.39 -3.49 20.13
C ALA A 426 16.88 -3.67 20.45
N ILE A 427 17.28 -4.90 20.74
CA ILE A 427 18.69 -5.32 20.85
C ILE A 427 18.91 -6.52 19.95
N ILE A 428 19.87 -6.41 19.05
CA ILE A 428 20.25 -7.46 18.11
C ILE A 428 21.67 -7.89 18.36
N TYR A 429 21.88 -9.18 18.60
CA TYR A 429 23.20 -9.81 18.56
C TYR A 429 23.40 -10.45 17.19
N ALA A 430 24.51 -10.17 16.54
CA ALA A 430 24.80 -10.69 15.21
C ALA A 430 26.28 -11.08 15.06
N LYS A 431 26.53 -12.07 14.21
CA LYS A 431 27.86 -12.55 13.86
C LYS A 431 27.82 -13.22 12.49
N ASN A 432 28.77 -12.92 11.62
CA ASN A 432 28.86 -13.49 10.28
C ASN A 432 27.59 -13.30 9.44
N ASN A 433 27.01 -12.09 9.45
CA ASN A 433 25.77 -11.75 8.74
C ASN A 433 24.54 -12.62 9.13
N GLN A 434 24.54 -13.13 10.35
CA GLN A 434 23.43 -13.88 10.96
C GLN A 434 23.06 -13.25 12.29
N THR A 435 21.78 -13.16 12.60
CA THR A 435 21.32 -12.87 13.96
C THR A 435 21.67 -14.04 14.88
N VAL A 436 22.24 -13.72 16.03
CA VAL A 436 22.57 -14.69 17.08
C VAL A 436 21.50 -14.66 18.16
N GLY A 437 20.93 -13.48 18.40
CA GLY A 437 19.84 -13.31 19.35
C GLY A 437 19.10 -12.01 19.10
N VAL A 438 17.78 -12.04 19.26
CA VAL A 438 16.87 -10.90 19.07
C VAL A 438 16.10 -10.64 20.36
N GLY A 439 16.26 -9.45 20.92
CA GLY A 439 15.47 -8.93 22.03
C GLY A 439 14.57 -7.80 21.53
N ALA A 440 13.25 -8.03 21.55
CA ALA A 440 12.25 -7.14 20.97
C ALA A 440 11.22 -6.68 21.99
N GLY A 441 10.70 -5.45 21.84
CA GLY A 441 9.47 -5.00 22.47
C GLY A 441 9.52 -4.87 23.99
N GLN A 442 10.69 -4.68 24.60
CA GLN A 442 10.83 -4.58 26.05
C GLN A 442 10.86 -3.12 26.52
N MET A 443 10.24 -2.83 27.68
CA MET A 443 10.28 -1.51 28.30
C MET A 443 11.68 -1.09 28.73
N SER A 444 12.56 -2.07 28.95
CA SER A 444 13.96 -1.83 29.34
C SER A 444 14.92 -2.46 28.32
N ARG A 445 15.89 -1.68 27.86
CA ARG A 445 16.92 -2.12 26.93
C ARG A 445 17.78 -3.26 27.48
N ILE A 446 18.03 -3.24 28.79
CA ILE A 446 18.73 -4.33 29.49
C ILE A 446 17.95 -5.65 29.39
N ASN A 447 16.62 -5.60 29.51
CA ASN A 447 15.82 -6.82 29.37
C ASN A 447 15.81 -7.33 27.93
N SER A 448 15.80 -6.45 26.93
CA SER A 448 15.98 -6.86 25.54
C SER A 448 17.33 -7.56 25.33
N ALA A 449 18.41 -7.02 25.89
CA ALA A 449 19.74 -7.65 25.83
C ALA A 449 19.77 -9.03 26.51
N ARG A 450 19.13 -9.15 27.66
CA ARG A 450 19.02 -10.45 28.38
C ARG A 450 18.24 -11.48 27.57
N ILE A 451 17.10 -11.07 26.98
CA ILE A 451 16.29 -11.96 26.15
C ILE A 451 17.06 -12.39 24.91
N ALA A 452 17.80 -11.50 24.25
CA ALA A 452 18.64 -11.85 23.12
C ALA A 452 19.70 -12.91 23.52
N GLY A 453 20.32 -12.76 24.68
CA GLY A 453 21.28 -13.74 25.21
C GLY A 453 20.66 -15.10 25.56
N ILE A 454 19.49 -15.10 26.22
CA ILE A 454 18.74 -16.33 26.57
C ILE A 454 18.36 -17.10 25.31
N LYS A 455 17.87 -16.40 24.28
CA LYS A 455 17.49 -17.02 22.99
C LYS A 455 18.71 -17.61 22.28
N ALA A 456 19.84 -16.92 22.29
CA ALA A 456 21.09 -17.43 21.74
C ALA A 456 21.52 -18.72 22.45
N GLU A 457 21.46 -18.75 23.78
CA GLU A 457 21.79 -19.94 24.60
C GLU A 457 20.87 -21.12 24.27
N HIS A 458 19.53 -20.88 24.19
CA HIS A 458 18.56 -21.91 23.83
C HIS A 458 18.77 -22.46 22.41
N ALA A 459 19.21 -21.63 21.48
CA ALA A 459 19.53 -22.02 20.11
C ALA A 459 20.93 -22.68 19.99
N GLY A 460 21.72 -22.70 21.05
CA GLY A 460 23.09 -23.20 21.03
C GLY A 460 24.07 -22.32 20.24
N LEU A 461 23.74 -21.02 20.10
CA LEU A 461 24.57 -20.05 19.40
C LEU A 461 25.48 -19.28 20.38
N GLU A 462 26.72 -19.05 19.96
CA GLU A 462 27.70 -18.32 20.77
C GLU A 462 27.54 -16.81 20.64
N VAL A 463 27.31 -16.13 21.77
CA VAL A 463 27.29 -14.66 21.86
C VAL A 463 28.71 -14.08 21.85
N VAL A 464 29.70 -14.85 22.33
CA VAL A 464 31.10 -14.40 22.41
C VAL A 464 31.62 -14.03 21.01
N GLY A 465 32.15 -12.82 20.92
CA GLY A 465 32.65 -12.24 19.65
C GLY A 465 31.55 -11.72 18.69
N ALA A 466 30.28 -11.79 19.09
CA ALA A 466 29.21 -11.16 18.33
C ALA A 466 29.24 -9.62 18.47
N VAL A 467 28.56 -8.92 17.55
CA VAL A 467 28.28 -7.49 17.66
C VAL A 467 26.90 -7.27 18.26
N MET A 468 26.66 -6.11 18.84
CA MET A 468 25.38 -5.67 19.38
C MET A 468 24.91 -4.40 18.69
N ALA A 469 23.69 -4.40 18.13
CA ALA A 469 23.00 -3.21 17.68
C ALA A 469 21.89 -2.83 18.66
N SER A 470 21.73 -1.53 18.90
CA SER A 470 20.63 -0.95 19.68
C SER A 470 19.94 0.13 18.88
N ASP A 471 18.61 0.07 18.80
CA ASP A 471 17.74 1.02 18.07
C ASP A 471 17.81 2.47 18.59
N ALA A 472 18.30 2.67 19.84
CA ALA A 472 18.52 3.97 20.47
C ALA A 472 19.74 3.94 21.40
N PHE A 473 20.10 5.12 21.94
CA PHE A 473 21.26 5.27 22.83
C PHE A 473 21.09 4.52 24.16
N PHE A 474 22.21 4.20 24.79
CA PHE A 474 22.24 3.66 26.15
C PHE A 474 22.23 4.83 27.15
N PRO A 475 21.24 4.89 28.07
CA PRO A 475 21.17 5.98 29.07
C PRO A 475 22.17 5.80 30.21
N PHE A 476 22.71 4.58 30.41
CA PHE A 476 23.63 4.21 31.49
C PHE A 476 24.61 3.17 31.00
N ARG A 477 25.75 3.07 31.71
CA ARG A 477 26.82 2.11 31.37
C ARG A 477 26.48 0.62 31.60
N ASP A 478 25.47 0.32 32.42
CA ASP A 478 25.07 -1.03 32.80
C ASP A 478 24.71 -1.93 31.61
N GLY A 479 24.09 -1.35 30.55
CA GLY A 479 23.85 -2.06 29.31
C GLY A 479 25.15 -2.49 28.61
N ILE A 480 26.18 -1.68 28.68
CA ILE A 480 27.49 -1.95 28.08
C ILE A 480 28.28 -2.93 28.92
N ASP A 481 28.24 -2.79 30.26
CA ASP A 481 28.87 -3.74 31.16
C ASP A 481 28.29 -5.15 30.99
N ASN A 482 26.98 -5.30 30.89
CA ASN A 482 26.32 -6.57 30.59
C ASN A 482 26.73 -7.15 29.23
N ALA A 483 26.85 -6.32 28.20
CA ALA A 483 27.30 -6.75 26.88
C ALA A 483 28.76 -7.23 26.92
N GLY A 484 29.63 -6.51 27.61
CA GLY A 484 31.02 -6.92 27.80
C GLY A 484 31.15 -8.26 28.56
N GLN A 485 30.36 -8.47 29.63
CA GLN A 485 30.30 -9.73 30.37
C GLN A 485 29.78 -10.89 29.51
N ALA A 486 28.86 -10.62 28.56
CA ALA A 486 28.36 -11.61 27.62
C ALA A 486 29.36 -11.92 26.48
N GLY A 487 30.47 -11.18 26.39
CA GLY A 487 31.50 -11.37 25.37
C GLY A 487 31.23 -10.67 24.04
N ILE A 488 30.34 -9.67 24.01
CA ILE A 488 30.14 -8.83 22.85
C ILE A 488 31.43 -8.09 22.48
N SER A 489 31.78 -8.08 21.20
CA SER A 489 33.01 -7.47 20.71
C SER A 489 32.82 -6.01 20.27
N CYS A 490 31.68 -5.69 19.71
CA CYS A 490 31.38 -4.36 19.15
C CYS A 490 29.96 -3.93 19.43
N ILE A 491 29.74 -2.59 19.47
CA ILE A 491 28.44 -1.98 19.67
C ILE A 491 28.20 -0.91 18.61
N ILE A 492 27.02 -0.97 17.99
CA ILE A 492 26.48 0.08 17.13
C ILE A 492 25.22 0.67 17.75
N GLN A 493 25.17 2.00 17.91
CA GLN A 493 24.07 2.73 18.52
C GLN A 493 24.05 4.19 18.05
N PRO A 494 22.94 4.93 18.23
CA PRO A 494 22.86 6.32 17.81
C PRO A 494 23.84 7.29 18.49
N GLY A 495 24.14 7.12 19.77
CA GLY A 495 24.73 8.15 20.61
C GLY A 495 23.73 9.28 20.95
N GLY A 496 24.23 10.35 21.55
CA GLY A 496 23.42 11.51 21.92
C GLY A 496 22.83 11.48 23.32
N SER A 497 23.31 10.57 24.19
CA SER A 497 23.00 10.57 25.61
C SER A 497 23.86 11.60 26.36
N MET A 498 23.31 12.20 27.40
CA MET A 498 24.09 13.05 28.34
C MET A 498 25.21 12.25 29.03
N ARG A 499 25.16 10.92 28.98
CA ARG A 499 26.12 9.99 29.59
C ARG A 499 26.92 9.19 28.58
N ASP A 500 27.06 9.69 27.37
CA ASP A 500 27.86 9.01 26.33
C ASP A 500 29.30 8.74 26.79
N ASP A 501 29.91 9.68 27.55
CA ASP A 501 31.26 9.51 28.07
C ASP A 501 31.37 8.29 29.03
N GLU A 502 30.38 8.03 29.89
CA GLU A 502 30.33 6.85 30.76
C GLU A 502 30.17 5.57 29.94
N VAL A 503 29.32 5.61 28.91
CA VAL A 503 29.04 4.48 28.02
C VAL A 503 30.28 4.12 27.19
N ILE A 504 30.96 5.13 26.65
CA ILE A 504 32.23 4.96 25.90
C ILE A 504 33.34 4.44 26.84
N ALA A 505 33.43 4.96 28.07
CA ALA A 505 34.40 4.49 29.05
C ALA A 505 34.19 3.00 29.36
N ALA A 506 32.94 2.56 29.58
CA ALA A 506 32.61 1.15 29.81
C ALA A 506 33.00 0.27 28.61
N ALA A 507 32.73 0.68 27.38
CA ALA A 507 33.17 -0.04 26.19
C ALA A 507 34.70 -0.20 26.13
N ASN A 508 35.42 0.87 26.47
CA ASN A 508 36.89 0.85 26.51
C ASN A 508 37.44 -0.06 27.61
N GLU A 509 36.80 -0.09 28.80
CA GLU A 509 37.16 -0.95 29.92
C GLU A 509 37.03 -2.42 29.56
N HIS A 510 35.99 -2.79 28.80
CA HIS A 510 35.74 -4.14 28.29
C HIS A 510 36.48 -4.46 26.98
N GLY A 511 37.29 -3.55 26.44
CA GLY A 511 38.01 -3.76 25.18
C GLY A 511 37.11 -3.86 23.95
N MET A 512 35.87 -3.39 24.04
CA MET A 512 34.90 -3.38 22.94
C MET A 512 35.15 -2.19 22.01
N ALA A 513 34.82 -2.34 20.72
CA ALA A 513 34.66 -1.21 19.82
C ALA A 513 33.23 -0.67 19.91
N MET A 514 33.09 0.65 19.73
CA MET A 514 31.79 1.31 19.68
C MET A 514 31.73 2.32 18.56
N VAL A 515 30.63 2.29 17.81
CA VAL A 515 30.35 3.27 16.76
C VAL A 515 29.01 3.95 17.01
N PHE A 516 28.95 5.24 16.67
CA PHE A 516 27.72 6.03 16.69
C PHE A 516 27.20 6.24 15.27
N THR A 517 25.86 6.07 15.11
CA THR A 517 25.17 6.26 13.84
C THR A 517 24.64 7.70 13.67
N GLY A 518 24.43 8.45 14.75
CA GLY A 518 23.74 9.73 14.74
C GLY A 518 22.25 9.66 14.34
N MET A 519 21.75 8.46 14.06
CA MET A 519 20.37 8.20 13.62
C MET A 519 19.75 7.14 14.52
N ARG A 520 18.50 7.35 14.91
CA ARG A 520 17.69 6.45 15.74
C ARG A 520 16.55 5.84 14.93
N HIS A 521 16.20 4.59 15.20
CA HIS A 521 15.10 3.88 14.54
C HIS A 521 14.13 3.27 15.57
N PHE A 522 13.28 4.09 16.19
CA PHE A 522 12.21 3.57 17.02
C PHE A 522 11.08 2.99 16.17
N ARG A 523 10.57 1.82 16.57
CA ARG A 523 9.42 1.15 15.98
C ARG A 523 8.48 0.63 17.08
N HIS A 524 7.32 1.24 17.23
CA HIS A 524 6.33 0.87 18.26
C HIS A 524 5.09 0.19 17.69
#